data_40cf40a291924b4bcc42eba115ba7a92
#
_entry.id   40cf40a291924b4bcc42eba115ba7a92
#
_cell.length_a   1.000
_cell.length_b   1.000
_cell.length_c   1.000
_cell.angle_alpha   90.00
_cell.angle_beta   90.00
_cell.angle_gamma   90.00
#
_symmetry.space_group_name_H-M   'P 1'
#
loop_
_entity.id
_entity.type
_entity.pdbx_description
1 polymer ?
#
loop_
_entity_poly.entity_id
_entity_poly.type
_entity_poly.pdbx_seq_one_letter_code
_entity_poly.pdbx_strand_id
1 'polypeptide(L)'
;MTGPTRISTAYISHGGGPLPLLEIQSQEGEMQTRYHTEMIETLITLPQEIAKPDVIIVISAHWEETVVKVTAGPKPDLIYDYYGFPEQAYSLKYPAKGNAEFANNIVNGLNTRGITAKAERTRGFDHGMFI
;
A
#
# COMPACT_ATOMS: atom_id res chain seq x y z
N MET A 1 -6.05 28.29 14.59
CA MET A 1 -4.86 27.65 15.20
C MET A 1 -4.77 26.25 14.59
N THR A 2 -3.85 26.03 13.69
CA THR A 2 -3.54 24.70 13.18
C THR A 2 -2.79 23.97 14.27
N GLY A 3 -3.42 22.96 14.89
CA GLY A 3 -2.76 22.07 15.82
C GLY A 3 -1.58 21.36 15.16
N PRO A 4 -0.66 20.76 15.94
CA PRO A 4 0.49 20.08 15.38
C PRO A 4 0.00 18.97 14.43
N THR A 5 0.57 18.93 13.22
CA THR A 5 0.32 17.88 12.24
C THR A 5 0.68 16.53 12.87
N ARG A 6 -0.31 15.71 13.20
CA ARG A 6 -0.07 14.37 13.71
C ARG A 6 0.26 13.46 12.53
N ILE A 7 1.49 13.02 12.48
CA ILE A 7 1.91 11.94 11.56
C ILE A 7 1.69 10.63 12.32
N SER A 8 0.86 9.76 11.77
CA SER A 8 0.70 8.40 12.26
C SER A 8 1.57 7.47 11.42
N THR A 9 2.23 6.52 12.06
CA THR A 9 3.07 5.51 11.39
C THR A 9 2.57 4.13 11.80
N ALA A 10 2.41 3.25 10.83
CA ALA A 10 2.03 1.86 11.06
C ALA A 10 2.97 0.93 10.29
N TYR A 11 3.34 -0.17 10.90
CA TYR A 11 3.96 -1.31 10.24
C TYR A 11 2.90 -2.38 10.08
N ILE A 12 2.62 -2.78 8.83
CA ILE A 12 1.49 -3.63 8.50
C ILE A 12 1.99 -4.87 7.76
N SER A 13 1.49 -6.04 8.14
CA SER A 13 1.60 -7.27 7.36
C SER A 13 0.29 -7.52 6.62
N HIS A 14 0.36 -7.94 5.35
CA HIS A 14 -0.83 -8.28 4.55
C HIS A 14 -1.03 -9.79 4.35
N GLY A 15 -0.16 -10.64 4.94
CA GLY A 15 -0.27 -12.11 4.81
C GLY A 15 0.13 -12.63 3.44
N GLY A 16 -0.52 -13.68 2.96
CA GLY A 16 -0.18 -14.41 1.72
C GLY A 16 -0.85 -13.85 0.47
N GLY A 17 -0.32 -12.79 -0.12
CA GLY A 17 -0.86 -12.21 -1.37
C GLY A 17 -2.31 -11.71 -1.21
N PRO A 18 -3.19 -11.89 -2.21
CA PRO A 18 -4.55 -11.34 -2.21
C PRO A 18 -5.55 -12.09 -1.31
N LEU A 19 -5.14 -13.14 -0.61
CA LEU A 19 -6.03 -13.97 0.22
C LEU A 19 -6.89 -13.16 1.20
N PRO A 20 -6.37 -12.13 1.90
CA PRO A 20 -7.18 -11.35 2.82
C PRO A 20 -8.41 -10.70 2.17
N LEU A 21 -8.31 -10.31 0.91
CA LEU A 21 -9.43 -9.71 0.16
C LEU A 21 -10.37 -10.75 -0.45
N LEU A 22 -9.90 -12.00 -0.64
CA LEU A 22 -10.70 -13.10 -1.20
C LEU A 22 -11.45 -13.87 -0.11
N GLU A 23 -10.87 -14.02 1.07
CA GLU A 23 -11.44 -14.78 2.18
C GLU A 23 -12.67 -14.11 2.82
N ILE A 24 -12.86 -12.83 2.63
CA ILE A 24 -14.11 -12.14 2.97
C ILE A 24 -15.29 -12.77 2.21
N GLN A 25 -15.02 -13.53 1.14
CA GLN A 25 -16.03 -14.15 0.28
C GLN A 25 -16.13 -15.68 0.40
N SER A 26 -15.21 -16.36 1.08
CA SER A 26 -15.21 -17.84 1.16
C SER A 26 -15.01 -18.36 2.58
N GLN A 27 -15.97 -19.16 3.05
CA GLN A 27 -16.01 -19.73 4.42
C GLN A 27 -15.33 -21.11 4.53
N GLU A 28 -14.28 -21.43 3.80
CA GLU A 28 -13.70 -22.78 3.84
C GLU A 28 -12.19 -22.78 4.15
N GLY A 29 -11.83 -23.26 5.35
CA GLY A 29 -10.46 -23.57 5.77
C GLY A 29 -10.09 -23.18 7.19
N GLU A 30 -10.33 -24.07 8.18
CA GLU A 30 -10.39 -23.73 9.61
C GLU A 30 -9.12 -23.19 10.32
N MET A 31 -7.91 -23.39 9.81
CA MET A 31 -6.70 -23.01 10.56
C MET A 31 -5.90 -21.86 9.94
N GLN A 32 -5.85 -21.75 8.63
CA GLN A 32 -5.29 -20.57 7.96
C GLN A 32 -6.24 -19.37 8.06
N THR A 33 -7.54 -19.61 8.07
CA THR A 33 -8.61 -18.62 8.21
C THR A 33 -8.50 -17.78 9.47
N ARG A 34 -8.11 -18.37 10.60
CA ARG A 34 -8.11 -17.67 11.89
C ARG A 34 -7.05 -16.56 11.98
N TYR A 35 -5.82 -16.82 11.54
CA TYR A 35 -4.77 -15.79 11.53
C TYR A 35 -5.07 -14.64 10.56
N HIS A 36 -5.62 -14.98 9.40
CA HIS A 36 -6.03 -13.98 8.43
C HIS A 36 -7.22 -13.17 8.95
N THR A 37 -8.19 -13.77 9.61
CA THR A 37 -9.36 -13.08 10.16
C THR A 37 -8.95 -12.02 11.19
N GLU A 38 -8.13 -12.36 12.16
CA GLU A 38 -7.65 -11.42 13.18
C GLU A 38 -6.83 -10.24 12.55
N MET A 39 -6.03 -10.54 11.53
CA MET A 39 -5.29 -9.52 10.79
C MET A 39 -6.23 -8.60 10.01
N ILE A 40 -7.20 -9.17 9.30
CA ILE A 40 -8.21 -8.42 8.52
C ILE A 40 -9.02 -7.52 9.46
N GLU A 41 -9.50 -8.04 10.58
CA GLU A 41 -10.22 -7.26 11.59
C GLU A 41 -9.38 -6.09 12.10
N THR A 42 -8.11 -6.31 12.36
CA THR A 42 -7.18 -5.25 12.77
C THR A 42 -7.05 -4.18 11.69
N LEU A 43 -6.88 -4.58 10.42
CA LEU A 43 -6.76 -3.64 9.30
C LEU A 43 -8.06 -2.85 9.06
N ILE A 44 -9.23 -3.47 9.23
CA ILE A 44 -10.54 -2.81 9.10
C ILE A 44 -10.76 -1.79 10.22
N THR A 45 -10.28 -2.07 11.43
CA THR A 45 -10.45 -1.18 12.59
C THR A 45 -9.43 -0.05 12.63
N LEU A 46 -8.24 -0.24 12.07
CA LEU A 46 -7.17 0.75 12.07
C LEU A 46 -7.61 2.17 11.61
N PRO A 47 -8.40 2.34 10.54
CA PRO A 47 -8.87 3.66 10.11
C PRO A 47 -9.81 4.35 11.12
N GLN A 48 -10.36 3.61 12.09
CA GLN A 48 -11.20 4.19 13.14
C GLN A 48 -10.36 4.78 14.28
N GLU A 49 -9.13 4.32 14.43
CA GLU A 49 -8.19 4.76 15.46
C GLU A 49 -7.30 5.92 15.00
N ILE A 50 -7.22 6.15 13.70
CA ILE A 50 -6.36 7.15 13.08
C ILE A 50 -7.24 8.24 12.45
N ALA A 51 -6.89 9.52 12.70
CA ALA A 51 -7.53 10.61 11.97
C ALA A 51 -7.31 10.42 10.45
N LYS A 52 -8.35 10.65 9.64
CA LYS A 52 -8.25 10.51 8.18
C LYS A 52 -7.12 11.38 7.65
N PRO A 53 -6.09 10.80 7.02
CA PRO A 53 -4.96 11.55 6.47
C PRO A 53 -5.32 12.19 5.13
N ASP A 54 -4.65 13.28 4.78
CA ASP A 54 -4.72 13.88 3.45
C ASP A 54 -3.91 13.07 2.42
N VAL A 55 -2.82 12.44 2.88
CA VAL A 55 -1.91 11.63 2.05
C VAL A 55 -1.44 10.41 2.85
N ILE A 56 -1.36 9.28 2.17
CA ILE A 56 -0.77 8.04 2.70
C ILE A 56 0.53 7.77 1.94
N ILE A 57 1.61 7.59 2.68
CA ILE A 57 2.89 7.13 2.13
C ILE A 57 3.00 5.64 2.45
N VAL A 58 3.08 4.81 1.41
CA VAL A 58 3.30 3.37 1.54
C VAL A 58 4.73 3.04 1.11
N ILE A 59 5.44 2.31 1.96
CA ILE A 59 6.75 1.74 1.63
C ILE A 59 6.52 0.25 1.43
N SER A 60 6.43 -0.16 0.16
CA SER A 60 6.20 -1.56 -0.19
C SER A 60 7.50 -2.36 -0.12
N ALA A 61 7.46 -3.51 0.56
CA ALA A 61 8.55 -4.48 0.56
C ALA A 61 8.69 -5.24 -0.77
N HIS A 62 7.72 -5.09 -1.69
CA HIS A 62 7.72 -5.75 -3.00
C HIS A 62 8.31 -4.88 -4.11
N TRP A 63 8.80 -3.70 -3.77
CA TRP A 63 9.44 -2.81 -4.73
C TRP A 63 10.93 -2.64 -4.39
N GLU A 64 11.76 -3.41 -5.06
CA GLU A 64 13.21 -3.42 -4.90
C GLU A 64 13.88 -2.64 -6.03
N GLU A 65 14.73 -1.67 -5.69
CA GLU A 65 15.41 -0.79 -6.63
C GLU A 65 16.80 -0.42 -6.13
N THR A 66 17.68 -0.06 -7.03
CA THR A 66 19.05 0.37 -6.68
C THR A 66 19.13 1.75 -6.03
N VAL A 67 18.10 2.58 -6.22
CA VAL A 67 17.92 3.89 -5.60
C VAL A 67 16.46 4.04 -5.17
N VAL A 68 16.20 4.93 -4.22
CA VAL A 68 14.83 5.18 -3.80
C VAL A 68 14.00 5.69 -4.98
N LYS A 69 12.88 5.04 -5.25
CA LYS A 69 11.88 5.51 -6.23
C LYS A 69 10.58 5.87 -5.54
N VAL A 70 9.96 6.92 -5.99
CA VAL A 70 8.69 7.41 -5.46
C VAL A 70 7.69 7.51 -6.61
N THR A 71 6.55 6.83 -6.47
CA THR A 71 5.48 6.88 -7.47
C THR A 71 4.95 8.31 -7.63
N ALA A 72 5.06 8.83 -8.84
CA ALA A 72 4.65 10.19 -9.21
C ALA A 72 3.66 10.21 -10.40
N GLY A 73 3.17 9.05 -10.82
CA GLY A 73 2.09 8.95 -11.81
C GLY A 73 0.77 9.47 -11.22
N PRO A 74 -0.08 10.15 -11.99
CA PRO A 74 -1.34 10.70 -11.49
C PRO A 74 -2.41 9.61 -11.23
N LYS A 75 -2.33 8.50 -11.94
CA LYS A 75 -3.24 7.37 -11.84
C LYS A 75 -2.48 6.07 -12.11
N PRO A 76 -1.73 5.58 -11.12
CA PRO A 76 -1.01 4.32 -11.28
C PRO A 76 -1.99 3.14 -11.44
N ASP A 77 -1.69 2.26 -12.38
CA ASP A 77 -2.41 0.99 -12.53
C ASP A 77 -2.00 0.01 -11.43
N LEU A 78 -2.72 -1.12 -11.29
CA LEU A 78 -2.32 -2.18 -10.35
C LEU A 78 -1.39 -3.18 -11.04
N ILE A 79 -0.40 -3.65 -10.30
CA ILE A 79 0.50 -4.73 -10.70
C ILE A 79 0.09 -5.96 -9.88
N TYR A 80 -0.49 -6.95 -10.54
CA TYR A 80 -0.81 -8.22 -9.91
C TYR A 80 0.45 -9.11 -9.91
N ASP A 81 1.40 -8.75 -9.06
CA ASP A 81 2.72 -9.38 -8.92
C ASP A 81 2.69 -10.66 -8.06
N TYR A 82 1.62 -11.44 -8.20
CA TYR A 82 1.40 -12.73 -7.60
C TYR A 82 0.85 -13.72 -8.63
N TYR A 83 0.87 -15.01 -8.33
CA TYR A 83 0.41 -16.07 -9.22
C TYR A 83 -0.22 -17.24 -8.45
N GLY A 84 -0.99 -18.08 -9.16
CA GLY A 84 -1.61 -19.27 -8.57
C GLY A 84 -2.86 -19.01 -7.73
N PHE A 85 -3.45 -17.83 -7.84
CA PHE A 85 -4.68 -17.44 -7.16
C PHE A 85 -5.90 -17.57 -8.09
N PRO A 86 -7.13 -17.64 -7.54
CA PRO A 86 -8.35 -17.61 -8.33
C PRO A 86 -8.45 -16.36 -9.21
N GLU A 87 -9.21 -16.44 -10.31
CA GLU A 87 -9.36 -15.36 -11.29
C GLU A 87 -9.80 -14.02 -10.66
N GLN A 88 -10.64 -14.09 -9.61
CA GLN A 88 -11.09 -12.92 -8.86
C GLN A 88 -9.93 -12.08 -8.30
N ALA A 89 -8.82 -12.70 -7.96
CA ALA A 89 -7.64 -12.01 -7.45
C ALA A 89 -7.04 -11.03 -8.47
N TYR A 90 -7.18 -11.32 -9.76
CA TYR A 90 -6.65 -10.51 -10.85
C TYR A 90 -7.65 -9.47 -11.38
N SER A 91 -8.80 -9.36 -10.74
CA SER A 91 -9.83 -8.36 -11.03
C SER A 91 -10.02 -7.32 -9.92
N LEU A 92 -9.22 -7.40 -8.87
CA LEU A 92 -9.21 -6.44 -7.76
C LEU A 92 -8.99 -5.00 -8.29
N LYS A 93 -9.60 -4.04 -7.63
CA LYS A 93 -9.48 -2.62 -8.00
C LYS A 93 -9.15 -1.79 -6.78
N TYR A 94 -8.23 -0.88 -6.97
CA TYR A 94 -7.85 0.10 -5.96
C TYR A 94 -7.71 1.47 -6.64
N PRO A 95 -8.76 2.27 -6.70
CA PRO A 95 -8.80 3.50 -7.51
C PRO A 95 -8.10 4.69 -6.82
N ALA A 96 -7.00 4.46 -6.13
CA ALA A 96 -6.23 5.52 -5.51
C ALA A 96 -5.52 6.38 -6.57
N LYS A 97 -5.54 7.68 -6.34
CA LYS A 97 -4.79 8.64 -7.16
C LYS A 97 -3.39 8.82 -6.61
N GLY A 98 -2.42 8.99 -7.51
CA GLY A 98 -1.10 9.45 -7.14
C GLY A 98 -1.10 10.97 -6.88
N ASN A 99 -0.08 11.42 -6.13
CA ASN A 99 0.15 12.83 -5.88
C ASN A 99 1.58 13.19 -6.33
N ALA A 100 1.69 13.65 -7.58
CA ALA A 100 2.98 13.95 -8.19
C ALA A 100 3.73 15.10 -7.49
N GLU A 101 3.03 16.10 -7.00
CA GLU A 101 3.64 17.22 -6.28
C GLU A 101 4.25 16.73 -4.96
N PHE A 102 3.50 15.98 -4.18
CA PHE A 102 3.97 15.44 -2.92
C PHE A 102 5.11 14.44 -3.13
N ALA A 103 5.03 13.58 -4.16
CA ALA A 103 6.10 12.67 -4.53
C ALA A 103 7.40 13.40 -4.87
N ASN A 104 7.34 14.48 -5.66
CA ASN A 104 8.50 15.31 -5.99
C ASN A 104 9.09 15.98 -4.73
N ASN A 105 8.26 16.42 -3.79
CA ASN A 105 8.72 16.98 -2.53
C ASN A 105 9.48 15.95 -1.69
N ILE A 106 9.02 14.69 -1.66
CA ILE A 106 9.74 13.58 -1.01
C ILE A 106 11.09 13.35 -1.72
N VAL A 107 11.10 13.24 -3.04
CA VAL A 107 12.33 13.03 -3.83
C VAL A 107 13.35 14.13 -3.54
N ASN A 108 12.94 15.39 -3.57
CA ASN A 108 13.80 16.53 -3.28
C ASN A 108 14.32 16.48 -1.83
N GLY A 109 13.44 16.18 -0.88
CA GLY A 109 13.80 16.08 0.53
C GLY A 109 14.82 14.96 0.82
N LEU A 110 14.74 13.83 0.13
CA LEU A 110 15.71 12.74 0.21
C LEU A 110 17.05 13.14 -0.40
N ASN A 111 17.03 13.68 -1.63
CA ASN A 111 18.23 14.09 -2.34
C ASN A 111 19.02 15.18 -1.56
N THR A 112 18.36 16.14 -0.94
CA THR A 112 19.01 17.16 -0.11
C THR A 112 19.68 16.58 1.15
N ARG A 113 19.28 15.36 1.55
CA ARG A 113 19.88 14.62 2.68
C ARG A 113 20.89 13.57 2.24
N GLY A 114 21.30 13.58 0.98
CA GLY A 114 22.29 12.65 0.43
C GLY A 114 21.73 11.26 0.10
N ILE A 115 20.41 11.07 0.13
CA ILE A 115 19.77 9.82 -0.25
C ILE A 115 19.31 9.95 -1.70
N THR A 116 19.93 9.21 -2.62
CA THR A 116 19.57 9.26 -4.04
C THR A 116 18.14 8.76 -4.25
N ALA A 117 17.28 9.64 -4.75
CA ALA A 117 15.89 9.34 -5.02
C ALA A 117 15.45 9.87 -6.39
N LYS A 118 14.50 9.17 -7.01
CA LYS A 118 13.92 9.52 -8.32
C LYS A 118 12.41 9.38 -8.32
N ALA A 119 11.74 10.27 -9.04
CA ALA A 119 10.32 10.14 -9.32
C ALA A 119 10.10 9.06 -10.38
N GLU A 120 9.14 8.14 -10.13
CA GLU A 120 8.71 7.11 -11.06
C GLU A 120 7.28 7.40 -11.52
N ARG A 121 7.08 7.50 -12.84
CA ARG A 121 5.79 7.96 -13.40
C ARG A 121 4.98 6.87 -14.08
N THR A 122 5.58 5.74 -14.35
CA THR A 122 5.01 4.68 -15.20
C THR A 122 4.71 3.40 -14.43
N ARG A 123 5.42 3.12 -13.34
CA ARG A 123 5.19 1.93 -12.55
C ARG A 123 3.86 2.03 -11.78
N GLY A 124 3.09 0.98 -11.83
CA GLY A 124 1.85 0.82 -11.07
C GLY A 124 2.10 0.48 -9.59
N PHE A 125 1.01 0.28 -8.86
CA PHE A 125 1.01 -0.17 -7.47
C PHE A 125 1.10 -1.69 -7.41
N ASP A 126 2.09 -2.23 -6.71
CA ASP A 126 2.19 -3.65 -6.40
C ASP A 126 1.21 -4.07 -5.30
N HIS A 127 1.08 -5.38 -5.06
CA HIS A 127 0.11 -5.88 -4.10
C HIS A 127 0.38 -5.44 -2.65
N GLY A 128 1.61 -5.14 -2.28
CA GLY A 128 1.92 -4.59 -0.96
C GLY A 128 1.32 -3.21 -0.72
N MET A 129 0.81 -2.56 -1.78
CA MET A 129 0.16 -1.27 -1.68
C MET A 129 -1.38 -1.39 -1.64
N PHE A 130 -1.99 -2.37 -2.33
CA PHE A 130 -3.45 -2.42 -2.49
C PHE A 130 -4.13 -3.61 -1.78
N ILE A 131 -3.40 -4.50 -1.13
CA ILE A 131 -3.88 -5.56 -0.25
C ILE A 131 -3.68 -5.16 1.22
#